data_45b68da2f419fa10e752715155fc9a10
#
_entry.id   45b68da2f419fa10e752715155fc9a10
#
_cell.length_a   1.000
_cell.length_b   1.000
_cell.length_c   1.000
_cell.angle_alpha   90.00
_cell.angle_beta   90.00
_cell.angle_gamma   90.00
#
_symmetry.space_group_name_H-M   'P 1'
#
loop_
_entity.id
_entity.type
_entity.pdbx_description
1 polymer ?
#
loop_
_entity_poly.entity_id
_entity_poly.type
_entity_poly.pdbx_seq_one_letter_code
_entity_poly.pdbx_strand_id
1 'polypeptide(L)'
;MQGITHYEAGQSVEVYLLIKSATKSVAVNGNPYLTLILQDKSGDIEAKLWDAKEETEKQYQPQTIVKVKGEIQNYRGRMQLKIRQIRPAGPQDGKQVSEFIETAPISQKDMADTITQFIFEMQNPHIQRITRFLLNKYHTEFLEYPAATKNHHEFVSGLAYHVVCMLKLAKSIADLYPSLNRDLLYAGVILHDLGKVIELSGPVSTVYTVEGNLLGHITIMVNEIGKAAEELGIEGEEVTVLKHIVLSHHGKAEWGSPKPPMVKEAEILHYIDNLDAKMNMLDRALERTKPGEFSERVFALDNRSFYKPHFSS
;
A
#
# COMPACT_ATOMS: atom_id res chain seq x y z
N MET A 1 20.10 3.54 14.18
CA MET A 1 20.81 2.30 13.76
C MET A 1 21.03 2.36 12.27
N GLN A 2 22.10 1.77 11.76
CA GLN A 2 22.33 1.63 10.32
C GLN A 2 21.27 0.67 9.76
N GLY A 3 20.64 1.06 8.64
CA GLY A 3 19.63 0.21 7.99
C GLY A 3 20.26 -1.01 7.34
N ILE A 4 19.49 -2.10 7.21
CA ILE A 4 20.01 -3.40 6.75
C ILE A 4 20.59 -3.34 5.32
N THR A 5 20.08 -2.47 4.48
CA THR A 5 20.53 -2.29 3.09
C THR A 5 21.86 -1.50 2.97
N HIS A 6 22.32 -0.87 4.07
CA HIS A 6 23.54 -0.08 4.08
C HIS A 6 24.77 -0.86 4.57
N TYR A 7 24.61 -2.16 4.90
CA TYR A 7 25.73 -3.01 5.25
C TYR A 7 26.39 -3.59 3.99
N GLU A 8 27.72 -3.72 4.05
CA GLU A 8 28.55 -4.27 2.98
C GLU A 8 28.86 -5.75 3.21
N ALA A 9 29.23 -6.46 2.15
CA ALA A 9 29.66 -7.85 2.25
C ALA A 9 30.87 -8.00 3.18
N GLY A 10 30.83 -9.01 4.06
CA GLY A 10 31.83 -9.28 5.08
C GLY A 10 31.55 -8.61 6.45
N GLN A 11 30.58 -7.70 6.53
CA GLN A 11 30.23 -7.08 7.80
C GLN A 11 29.38 -8.01 8.67
N SER A 12 29.72 -8.08 9.96
CA SER A 12 28.90 -8.78 10.98
C SER A 12 27.83 -7.85 11.52
N VAL A 13 26.62 -8.39 11.69
CA VAL A 13 25.45 -7.63 12.16
C VAL A 13 24.80 -8.31 13.36
N GLU A 14 24.30 -7.50 14.28
CA GLU A 14 23.37 -7.90 15.34
C GLU A 14 22.22 -6.90 15.34
N VAL A 15 21.09 -7.26 14.73
CA VAL A 15 19.99 -6.34 14.45
C VAL A 15 18.65 -6.99 14.72
N TYR A 16 17.62 -6.13 14.94
CA TYR A 16 16.22 -6.55 14.88
C TYR A 16 15.70 -6.30 13.47
N LEU A 17 14.98 -7.27 12.93
CA LEU A 17 14.35 -7.21 11.61
C LEU A 17 12.95 -7.82 11.69
N LEU A 18 12.08 -7.43 10.77
CA LEU A 18 10.76 -8.01 10.62
C LEU A 18 10.79 -9.08 9.51
N ILE A 19 10.17 -10.22 9.75
CA ILE A 19 9.97 -11.23 8.69
C ILE A 19 8.87 -10.74 7.76
N LYS A 20 9.25 -10.40 6.53
CA LYS A 20 8.33 -10.04 5.44
C LYS A 20 7.70 -11.28 4.80
N SER A 21 8.50 -12.33 4.59
CA SER A 21 8.03 -13.61 4.10
C SER A 21 8.92 -14.76 4.57
N ALA A 22 8.32 -15.94 4.70
CA ALA A 22 9.00 -17.19 5.02
C ALA A 22 8.53 -18.28 4.06
N THR A 23 9.46 -18.85 3.29
CA THR A 23 9.15 -19.90 2.30
C THR A 23 9.98 -21.14 2.60
N LYS A 24 9.31 -22.28 2.81
CA LYS A 24 9.96 -23.56 3.03
C LYS A 24 10.43 -24.16 1.71
N SER A 25 11.64 -24.68 1.72
CA SER A 25 12.24 -25.36 0.58
C SER A 25 13.08 -26.54 1.08
N VAL A 26 13.44 -27.42 0.17
CA VAL A 26 14.29 -28.59 0.46
C VAL A 26 15.59 -28.42 -0.36
N ALA A 27 16.73 -28.55 0.31
CA ALA A 27 18.03 -28.47 -0.33
C ALA A 27 18.35 -29.77 -1.11
N VAL A 28 19.36 -29.71 -1.96
CA VAL A 28 19.79 -30.87 -2.77
C VAL A 28 20.16 -32.10 -1.93
N ASN A 29 20.63 -31.89 -0.70
CA ASN A 29 20.94 -32.95 0.27
C ASN A 29 19.72 -33.46 1.06
N GLY A 30 18.50 -33.02 0.72
CA GLY A 30 17.25 -33.43 1.38
C GLY A 30 16.91 -32.68 2.65
N ASN A 31 17.77 -31.79 3.14
CA ASN A 31 17.49 -31.04 4.36
C ASN A 31 16.51 -29.87 4.10
N PRO A 32 15.48 -29.69 4.96
CA PRO A 32 14.57 -28.56 4.85
C PRO A 32 15.24 -27.26 5.32
N TYR A 33 14.90 -26.15 4.67
CA TYR A 33 15.30 -24.81 5.08
C TYR A 33 14.19 -23.79 4.82
N LEU A 34 14.24 -22.66 5.55
CA LEU A 34 13.39 -21.50 5.29
C LEU A 34 14.22 -20.43 4.56
N THR A 35 13.68 -19.95 3.47
CA THR A 35 14.11 -18.67 2.91
C THR A 35 13.28 -17.59 3.57
N LEU A 36 13.94 -16.71 4.33
CA LEU A 36 13.34 -15.57 4.99
C LEU A 36 13.68 -14.31 4.20
N ILE A 37 12.70 -13.48 3.92
CA ILE A 37 12.91 -12.10 3.55
C ILE A 37 12.72 -11.26 4.81
N LEU A 38 13.82 -10.67 5.26
CA LEU A 38 13.88 -9.86 6.48
C LEU A 38 13.95 -8.40 6.09
N GLN A 39 13.24 -7.52 6.80
CA GLN A 39 13.19 -6.09 6.45
C GLN A 39 13.34 -5.17 7.64
N ASP A 40 13.83 -3.97 7.36
CA ASP A 40 13.66 -2.76 8.16
C ASP A 40 13.25 -1.58 7.25
N LYS A 41 13.16 -0.35 7.79
CA LYS A 41 12.77 0.84 7.00
C LYS A 41 13.71 1.17 5.85
N SER A 42 14.92 0.62 5.81
CA SER A 42 15.87 0.84 4.72
C SER A 42 15.64 -0.08 3.51
N GLY A 43 14.89 -1.17 3.69
CA GLY A 43 14.59 -2.16 2.68
C GLY A 43 14.64 -3.59 3.21
N ASP A 44 14.79 -4.56 2.31
CA ASP A 44 14.78 -5.97 2.65
C ASP A 44 16.07 -6.70 2.27
N ILE A 45 16.32 -7.84 2.92
CA ILE A 45 17.44 -8.74 2.66
C ILE A 45 16.99 -10.19 2.76
N GLU A 46 17.44 -11.01 1.80
CA GLU A 46 17.23 -12.46 1.85
C GLU A 46 18.15 -13.11 2.89
N ALA A 47 17.61 -14.04 3.67
CA ALA A 47 18.35 -14.87 4.60
C ALA A 47 17.90 -16.33 4.52
N LYS A 48 18.79 -17.27 4.85
CA LYS A 48 18.45 -18.69 4.88
C LYS A 48 18.66 -19.26 6.27
N LEU A 49 17.60 -19.89 6.77
CA LEU A 49 17.61 -20.63 8.01
C LEU A 49 17.59 -22.14 7.70
N TRP A 50 18.74 -22.77 7.91
CA TRP A 50 18.94 -24.20 7.63
C TRP A 50 18.36 -25.09 8.73
N ASP A 51 18.10 -26.36 8.40
CA ASP A 51 17.56 -27.38 9.31
C ASP A 51 16.21 -27.00 9.93
N ALA A 52 15.35 -26.37 9.13
CA ALA A 52 14.06 -25.87 9.55
C ALA A 52 13.05 -27.02 9.75
N LYS A 53 12.81 -27.38 11.02
CA LYS A 53 11.77 -28.33 11.43
C LYS A 53 10.39 -27.65 11.39
N GLU A 54 9.30 -28.42 11.55
CA GLU A 54 7.93 -27.87 11.59
C GLU A 54 7.72 -26.82 12.69
N GLU A 55 8.38 -26.98 13.84
CA GLU A 55 8.35 -26.00 14.93
C GLU A 55 9.03 -24.70 14.53
N THR A 56 10.11 -24.77 13.75
CA THR A 56 10.84 -23.62 13.22
C THR A 56 9.95 -22.83 12.26
N GLU A 57 9.20 -23.52 11.39
CA GLU A 57 8.27 -22.89 10.46
C GLU A 57 7.16 -22.13 11.20
N LYS A 58 6.59 -22.71 12.25
CA LYS A 58 5.56 -22.06 13.08
C LYS A 58 6.09 -20.83 13.84
N GLN A 59 7.36 -20.85 14.22
CA GLN A 59 8.00 -19.79 15.01
C GLN A 59 8.39 -18.57 14.16
N TYR A 60 8.76 -18.77 12.90
CA TYR A 60 9.28 -17.71 12.01
C TYR A 60 8.29 -17.39 10.89
N GLN A 61 7.08 -17.00 11.28
CA GLN A 61 6.03 -16.58 10.37
C GLN A 61 6.18 -15.12 9.92
N PRO A 62 5.60 -14.69 8.79
CA PRO A 62 5.49 -13.28 8.44
C PRO A 62 4.95 -12.44 9.61
N GLN A 63 5.38 -11.18 9.69
CA GLN A 63 5.08 -10.23 10.77
C GLN A 63 5.75 -10.53 12.13
N THR A 64 6.57 -11.58 12.23
CA THR A 64 7.37 -11.83 13.43
C THR A 64 8.61 -10.95 13.44
N ILE A 65 8.81 -10.18 14.51
CA ILE A 65 10.06 -9.46 14.73
C ILE A 65 11.10 -10.46 15.25
N VAL A 66 12.28 -10.46 14.64
CA VAL A 66 13.38 -11.35 15.03
C VAL A 66 14.64 -10.56 15.37
N LYS A 67 15.36 -11.03 16.38
CA LYS A 67 16.74 -10.62 16.63
C LYS A 67 17.67 -11.55 15.91
N VAL A 68 18.49 -11.01 14.99
CA VAL A 68 19.39 -11.80 14.14
C VAL A 68 20.84 -11.39 14.39
N LYS A 69 21.69 -12.39 14.56
CA LYS A 69 23.16 -12.25 14.46
C LYS A 69 23.64 -12.97 13.23
N GLY A 70 24.45 -12.32 12.42
CA GLY A 70 24.92 -12.91 11.18
C GLY A 70 25.98 -12.09 10.49
N GLU A 71 26.19 -12.42 9.23
CA GLU A 71 27.19 -11.78 8.37
C GLU A 71 26.56 -11.51 7.00
N ILE A 72 26.75 -10.30 6.50
CA ILE A 72 26.31 -9.94 5.15
C ILE A 72 27.28 -10.54 4.15
N GLN A 73 26.76 -11.23 3.14
CA GLN A 73 27.55 -11.83 2.08
C GLN A 73 26.99 -11.49 0.70
N ASN A 74 27.84 -11.45 -0.30
CA ASN A 74 27.40 -11.37 -1.69
C ASN A 74 27.29 -12.80 -2.27
N TYR A 75 26.10 -13.20 -2.63
CA TYR A 75 25.86 -14.49 -3.27
C TYR A 75 25.26 -14.26 -4.66
N ARG A 76 26.04 -14.60 -5.71
CA ARG A 76 25.64 -14.42 -7.12
C ARG A 76 25.15 -13.00 -7.46
N GLY A 77 25.85 -11.99 -6.94
CA GLY A 77 25.52 -10.58 -7.18
C GLY A 77 24.40 -10.00 -6.32
N ARG A 78 23.82 -10.79 -5.38
CA ARG A 78 22.81 -10.34 -4.43
C ARG A 78 23.34 -10.37 -3.01
N MET A 79 23.00 -9.32 -2.25
CA MET A 79 23.33 -9.29 -0.82
C MET A 79 22.40 -10.23 -0.07
N GLN A 80 22.96 -11.08 0.80
CA GLN A 80 22.24 -12.02 1.65
C GLN A 80 22.77 -11.96 3.07
N LEU A 81 21.91 -12.20 4.05
CA LEU A 81 22.28 -12.34 5.44
C LEU A 81 22.47 -13.81 5.78
N LYS A 82 23.71 -14.20 6.05
CA LYS A 82 24.04 -15.53 6.58
C LYS A 82 23.78 -15.54 8.08
N ILE A 83 22.68 -16.16 8.46
CA ILE A 83 22.24 -16.26 9.86
C ILE A 83 23.19 -17.16 10.63
N ARG A 84 23.71 -16.65 11.77
CA ARG A 84 24.44 -17.45 12.78
C ARG A 84 23.53 -17.78 13.96
N GLN A 85 22.71 -16.81 14.38
CA GLN A 85 21.73 -16.96 15.44
C GLN A 85 20.47 -16.14 15.07
N ILE A 86 19.32 -16.68 15.40
CA ILE A 86 18.04 -16.01 15.23
C ILE A 86 17.10 -16.42 16.37
N ARG A 87 16.33 -15.45 16.87
CA ARG A 87 15.24 -15.70 17.81
C ARG A 87 14.11 -14.68 17.58
N PRO A 88 12.85 -15.03 17.85
CA PRO A 88 11.78 -14.05 17.93
C PRO A 88 12.08 -13.01 19.03
N ALA A 89 11.64 -11.78 18.78
CA ALA A 89 11.63 -10.75 19.80
C ALA A 89 10.52 -11.04 20.81
N GLY A 90 10.84 -10.91 22.09
CA GLY A 90 9.87 -11.03 23.18
C GLY A 90 9.44 -9.65 23.71
N PRO A 91 8.48 -9.60 24.64
CA PRO A 91 8.02 -8.35 25.24
C PRO A 91 9.15 -7.51 25.84
N GLN A 92 10.18 -8.16 26.38
CA GLN A 92 11.36 -7.49 26.97
C GLN A 92 12.22 -6.75 25.95
N ASP A 93 12.12 -7.06 24.67
CA ASP A 93 12.86 -6.38 23.60
C ASP A 93 12.24 -5.02 23.25
N GLY A 94 10.98 -4.77 23.64
CA GLY A 94 10.28 -3.50 23.47
C GLY A 94 10.12 -3.06 22.01
N LYS A 95 10.09 -4.02 21.07
CA LYS A 95 10.04 -3.75 19.63
C LYS A 95 8.62 -3.80 19.10
N GLN A 96 8.28 -2.85 18.21
CA GLN A 96 7.00 -2.77 17.53
C GLN A 96 7.18 -2.89 16.02
N VAL A 97 6.21 -3.49 15.33
CA VAL A 97 6.24 -3.71 13.87
C VAL A 97 6.43 -2.40 13.10
N SER A 98 5.84 -1.30 13.56
CA SER A 98 5.96 0.04 12.99
C SER A 98 7.40 0.60 12.96
N GLU A 99 8.32 0.01 13.73
CA GLU A 99 9.74 0.37 13.67
C GLU A 99 10.46 -0.16 12.42
N PHE A 100 9.90 -1.20 11.78
CA PHE A 100 10.55 -1.97 10.70
C PHE A 100 9.91 -1.75 9.33
N ILE A 101 8.77 -1.10 9.28
CA ILE A 101 8.03 -0.85 8.05
C ILE A 101 7.86 0.65 7.84
N GLU A 102 7.84 1.06 6.58
CA GLU A 102 7.39 2.40 6.25
C GLU A 102 5.92 2.54 6.63
N THR A 103 5.57 3.68 7.19
CA THR A 103 4.20 4.04 7.57
C THR A 103 3.87 5.40 7.00
N ALA A 104 2.58 5.69 6.83
CA ALA A 104 2.14 7.02 6.44
C ALA A 104 2.73 8.10 7.36
N PRO A 105 3.08 9.28 6.82
CA PRO A 105 3.65 10.39 7.60
C PRO A 105 2.64 11.07 8.52
N ILE A 106 1.36 10.72 8.42
CA ILE A 106 0.23 11.24 9.22
C ILE A 106 -0.33 10.10 10.07
N SER A 107 -0.75 10.38 11.29
CA SER A 107 -1.33 9.36 12.17
C SER A 107 -2.66 8.82 11.62
N GLN A 108 -2.97 7.55 11.90
CA GLN A 108 -4.25 6.94 11.50
C GLN A 108 -5.44 7.75 12.02
N LYS A 109 -5.34 8.30 13.23
CA LYS A 109 -6.37 9.14 13.82
C LYS A 109 -6.59 10.41 12.98
N ASP A 110 -5.53 11.15 12.65
CA ASP A 110 -5.65 12.40 11.90
C ASP A 110 -6.18 12.15 10.47
N MET A 111 -5.82 11.00 9.87
CA MET A 111 -6.37 10.59 8.57
C MET A 111 -7.87 10.27 8.68
N ALA A 112 -8.27 9.50 9.68
CA ALA A 112 -9.69 9.17 9.93
C ALA A 112 -10.52 10.42 10.21
N ASP A 113 -10.02 11.35 11.04
CA ASP A 113 -10.68 12.61 11.34
C ASP A 113 -10.85 13.47 10.09
N THR A 114 -9.79 13.55 9.24
CA THR A 114 -9.84 14.27 7.97
C THR A 114 -10.89 13.69 7.02
N ILE A 115 -10.90 12.39 6.81
CA ILE A 115 -11.85 11.72 5.89
C ILE A 115 -13.28 11.87 6.41
N THR A 116 -13.46 11.73 7.72
CA THR A 116 -14.77 11.91 8.37
C THR A 116 -15.30 13.32 8.16
N GLN A 117 -14.46 14.36 8.22
CA GLN A 117 -14.85 15.73 7.92
C GLN A 117 -15.38 15.87 6.49
N PHE A 118 -14.71 15.31 5.48
CA PHE A 118 -15.18 15.33 4.09
C PHE A 118 -16.54 14.63 3.92
N ILE A 119 -16.77 13.53 4.65
CA ILE A 119 -18.07 12.84 4.62
C ILE A 119 -19.16 13.75 5.22
N PHE A 120 -18.88 14.46 6.30
CA PHE A 120 -19.85 15.38 6.90
C PHE A 120 -20.12 16.63 6.04
N GLU A 121 -19.20 17.03 5.18
CA GLU A 121 -19.40 18.12 4.23
C GLU A 121 -20.37 17.75 3.09
N MET A 122 -20.63 16.46 2.83
CA MET A 122 -21.56 16.01 1.79
C MET A 122 -22.99 16.38 2.11
N GLN A 123 -23.71 16.93 1.11
CA GLN A 123 -25.10 17.40 1.23
C GLN A 123 -26.11 16.36 0.73
N ASN A 124 -25.72 15.49 -0.24
CA ASN A 124 -26.59 14.43 -0.74
C ASN A 124 -26.65 13.28 0.28
N PRO A 125 -27.82 13.00 0.91
CA PRO A 125 -27.92 12.02 1.98
C PRO A 125 -27.71 10.58 1.52
N HIS A 126 -27.99 10.26 0.26
CA HIS A 126 -27.80 8.92 -0.30
C HIS A 126 -26.32 8.62 -0.48
N ILE A 127 -25.58 9.53 -1.11
CA ILE A 127 -24.14 9.42 -1.33
C ILE A 127 -23.41 9.37 0.02
N GLN A 128 -23.74 10.29 0.93
CA GLN A 128 -23.14 10.35 2.26
C GLN A 128 -23.35 9.04 3.07
N ARG A 129 -24.60 8.52 3.09
CA ARG A 129 -24.92 7.31 3.84
C ARG A 129 -24.22 6.08 3.30
N ILE A 130 -24.17 5.89 1.97
CA ILE A 130 -23.45 4.77 1.33
C ILE A 130 -21.95 4.86 1.65
N THR A 131 -21.34 6.05 1.47
CA THR A 131 -19.92 6.26 1.73
C THR A 131 -19.56 5.98 3.19
N ARG A 132 -20.31 6.54 4.13
CA ARG A 132 -20.11 6.32 5.57
C ARG A 132 -20.31 4.86 5.97
N PHE A 133 -21.32 4.19 5.43
CA PHE A 133 -21.60 2.79 5.72
C PHE A 133 -20.43 1.89 5.31
N LEU A 134 -19.93 2.06 4.08
CA LEU A 134 -18.82 1.26 3.55
C LEU A 134 -17.50 1.55 4.27
N LEU A 135 -17.21 2.82 4.54
CA LEU A 135 -16.01 3.17 5.30
C LEU A 135 -16.03 2.60 6.71
N ASN A 136 -17.18 2.65 7.40
CA ASN A 136 -17.32 2.05 8.73
C ASN A 136 -17.20 0.53 8.71
N LYS A 137 -17.75 -0.13 7.67
CA LYS A 137 -17.66 -1.59 7.49
C LYS A 137 -16.22 -2.08 7.39
N TYR A 138 -15.37 -1.32 6.73
CA TYR A 138 -13.97 -1.67 6.45
C TYR A 138 -12.97 -0.76 7.16
N HIS A 139 -13.37 -0.12 8.26
CA HIS A 139 -12.62 0.95 8.90
C HIS A 139 -11.19 0.54 9.30
N THR A 140 -11.04 -0.61 9.94
CA THR A 140 -9.74 -1.09 10.44
C THR A 140 -8.80 -1.39 9.28
N GLU A 141 -9.26 -2.18 8.32
CA GLU A 141 -8.49 -2.58 7.14
C GLU A 141 -8.11 -1.36 6.29
N PHE A 142 -9.04 -0.44 6.10
CA PHE A 142 -8.80 0.79 5.35
C PHE A 142 -7.68 1.65 5.95
N LEU A 143 -7.61 1.74 7.28
CA LEU A 143 -6.57 2.50 7.98
C LEU A 143 -5.23 1.78 8.05
N GLU A 144 -5.19 0.47 7.87
CA GLU A 144 -3.96 -0.33 8.00
C GLU A 144 -3.35 -0.72 6.66
N TYR A 145 -4.17 -0.91 5.61
CA TYR A 145 -3.70 -1.49 4.36
C TYR A 145 -2.85 -0.52 3.53
N PRO A 146 -1.91 -1.06 2.72
CA PRO A 146 -1.21 -0.27 1.71
C PRO A 146 -2.14 0.03 0.52
N ALA A 147 -1.84 1.07 -0.25
CA ALA A 147 -2.56 1.36 -1.48
C ALA A 147 -2.20 0.42 -2.64
N ALA A 148 -1.03 -0.20 -2.58
CA ALA A 148 -0.56 -1.13 -3.61
C ALA A 148 0.42 -2.15 -3.02
N THR A 149 0.61 -3.28 -3.72
CA THR A 149 1.65 -4.28 -3.40
C THR A 149 3.04 -3.84 -3.86
N LYS A 150 3.10 -2.93 -4.85
CA LYS A 150 4.31 -2.33 -5.45
C LYS A 150 3.94 -0.97 -6.03
N ASN A 151 4.93 -0.11 -6.22
CA ASN A 151 4.93 1.19 -6.89
C ASN A 151 4.63 2.40 -6.00
N HIS A 152 3.40 2.65 -5.55
CA HIS A 152 3.04 3.84 -4.78
C HIS A 152 2.34 3.46 -3.48
N HIS A 153 2.57 4.23 -2.41
CA HIS A 153 1.96 4.04 -1.08
C HIS A 153 1.95 2.58 -0.59
N GLU A 154 3.02 1.80 -0.88
CA GLU A 154 3.16 0.38 -0.51
C GLU A 154 3.55 0.18 0.97
N PHE A 155 3.26 1.16 1.81
CA PHE A 155 3.52 1.17 3.24
C PHE A 155 2.21 1.04 4.03
N VAL A 156 2.35 0.70 5.31
CA VAL A 156 1.18 0.59 6.22
C VAL A 156 0.46 1.93 6.29
N SER A 157 -0.88 1.87 6.24
CA SER A 157 -1.76 3.05 6.14
C SER A 157 -1.64 3.83 4.82
N GLY A 158 -1.00 3.25 3.80
CA GLY A 158 -0.82 3.88 2.51
C GLY A 158 -2.14 4.18 1.80
N LEU A 159 -3.14 3.29 1.92
CA LEU A 159 -4.46 3.46 1.34
C LEU A 159 -5.20 4.70 1.90
N ALA A 160 -5.23 4.83 3.23
CA ALA A 160 -5.85 5.98 3.87
C ALA A 160 -5.09 7.28 3.57
N TYR A 161 -3.76 7.22 3.52
CA TYR A 161 -2.92 8.38 3.19
C TYR A 161 -3.14 8.86 1.76
N HIS A 162 -3.19 7.96 0.80
CA HIS A 162 -3.53 8.23 -0.60
C HIS A 162 -4.88 8.95 -0.71
N VAL A 163 -5.91 8.41 -0.06
CA VAL A 163 -7.25 9.04 -0.03
C VAL A 163 -7.22 10.44 0.58
N VAL A 164 -6.47 10.68 1.66
CA VAL A 164 -6.34 12.01 2.26
C VAL A 164 -5.66 13.01 1.31
N CYS A 165 -4.59 12.60 0.62
CA CYS A 165 -3.93 13.43 -0.38
C CYS A 165 -4.88 13.78 -1.53
N MET A 166 -5.60 12.78 -2.06
CA MET A 166 -6.56 12.95 -3.12
C MET A 166 -7.75 13.84 -2.70
N LEU A 167 -8.27 13.72 -1.48
CA LEU A 167 -9.36 14.59 -0.97
C LEU A 167 -8.94 16.06 -0.93
N LYS A 168 -7.70 16.36 -0.51
CA LYS A 168 -7.16 17.72 -0.53
C LYS A 168 -7.07 18.28 -1.94
N LEU A 169 -6.61 17.47 -2.90
CA LEU A 169 -6.59 17.83 -4.32
C LEU A 169 -8.00 18.03 -4.86
N ALA A 170 -8.92 17.10 -4.58
CA ALA A 170 -10.31 17.17 -4.99
C ALA A 170 -11.00 18.44 -4.50
N LYS A 171 -10.76 18.83 -3.24
CA LYS A 171 -11.28 20.09 -2.67
C LYS A 171 -10.75 21.29 -3.43
N SER A 172 -9.45 21.37 -3.67
CA SER A 172 -8.82 22.48 -4.39
C SER A 172 -9.35 22.61 -5.81
N ILE A 173 -9.55 21.49 -6.50
CA ILE A 173 -10.10 21.47 -7.86
C ILE A 173 -11.59 21.87 -7.85
N ALA A 174 -12.39 21.37 -6.91
CA ALA A 174 -13.80 21.72 -6.78
C ALA A 174 -14.02 23.18 -6.37
N ASP A 175 -13.07 23.80 -5.68
CA ASP A 175 -13.08 25.23 -5.38
C ASP A 175 -12.84 26.08 -6.65
N LEU A 176 -12.00 25.60 -7.58
CA LEU A 176 -11.75 26.25 -8.87
C LEU A 176 -12.87 26.00 -9.89
N TYR A 177 -13.53 24.85 -9.83
CA TYR A 177 -14.57 24.44 -10.79
C TYR A 177 -15.91 24.16 -10.06
N PRO A 178 -16.71 25.20 -9.74
CA PRO A 178 -17.96 25.06 -8.98
C PRO A 178 -19.03 24.20 -9.69
N SER A 179 -18.84 23.85 -10.96
CA SER A 179 -19.74 22.96 -11.71
C SER A 179 -19.55 21.47 -11.37
N LEU A 180 -18.53 21.12 -10.58
CA LEU A 180 -18.32 19.77 -10.08
C LEU A 180 -19.26 19.49 -8.92
N ASN A 181 -19.84 18.30 -8.90
CA ASN A 181 -20.56 17.79 -7.76
C ASN A 181 -19.56 17.30 -6.70
N ARG A 182 -19.39 18.07 -5.62
CA ARG A 182 -18.43 17.77 -4.54
C ARG A 182 -18.70 16.44 -3.86
N ASP A 183 -19.97 16.14 -3.60
CA ASP A 183 -20.36 14.93 -2.90
C ASP A 183 -19.97 13.69 -3.69
N LEU A 184 -20.25 13.72 -4.99
CA LEU A 184 -19.91 12.64 -5.89
C LEU A 184 -18.40 12.47 -6.06
N LEU A 185 -17.64 13.57 -6.15
CA LEU A 185 -16.19 13.55 -6.26
C LEU A 185 -15.53 13.03 -4.97
N TYR A 186 -15.97 13.52 -3.79
CA TYR A 186 -15.42 13.08 -2.50
C TYR A 186 -15.75 11.61 -2.21
N ALA A 187 -16.98 11.19 -2.48
CA ALA A 187 -17.37 9.79 -2.36
C ALA A 187 -16.57 8.89 -3.31
N GLY A 188 -16.39 9.33 -4.55
CA GLY A 188 -15.52 8.66 -5.52
C GLY A 188 -14.10 8.47 -5.01
N VAL A 189 -13.50 9.54 -4.48
CA VAL A 189 -12.14 9.49 -3.90
C VAL A 189 -12.07 8.52 -2.71
N ILE A 190 -13.06 8.52 -1.80
CA ILE A 190 -13.05 7.64 -0.63
C ILE A 190 -13.23 6.17 -1.02
N LEU A 191 -14.05 5.90 -2.02
CA LEU A 191 -14.49 4.54 -2.34
C LEU A 191 -13.71 3.87 -3.49
N HIS A 192 -13.02 4.62 -4.37
CA HIS A 192 -12.43 4.04 -5.59
C HIS A 192 -11.56 2.82 -5.32
N ASP A 193 -10.73 2.91 -4.31
CA ASP A 193 -9.74 1.90 -3.91
C ASP A 193 -10.11 1.11 -2.65
N LEU A 194 -11.23 1.40 -2.00
CA LEU A 194 -11.64 0.69 -0.78
C LEU A 194 -11.79 -0.83 -1.01
N GLY A 195 -12.10 -1.27 -2.22
CA GLY A 195 -12.12 -2.69 -2.57
C GLY A 195 -10.79 -3.43 -2.38
N LYS A 196 -9.67 -2.72 -2.27
CA LYS A 196 -8.34 -3.29 -1.99
C LYS A 196 -8.26 -4.00 -0.63
N VAL A 197 -9.11 -3.64 0.33
CA VAL A 197 -9.16 -4.35 1.63
C VAL A 197 -9.71 -5.78 1.51
N ILE A 198 -10.38 -6.10 0.41
CA ILE A 198 -10.86 -7.45 0.06
C ILE A 198 -9.90 -8.10 -0.94
N GLU A 199 -9.38 -7.31 -1.88
CA GLU A 199 -8.44 -7.75 -2.90
C GLU A 199 -7.13 -8.27 -2.29
N LEU A 200 -6.67 -7.66 -1.20
CA LEU A 200 -5.37 -7.91 -0.57
C LEU A 200 -5.52 -8.65 0.77
N SER A 201 -4.50 -9.44 1.14
CA SER A 201 -4.56 -10.32 2.32
C SER A 201 -4.25 -9.63 3.65
N GLY A 202 -3.75 -8.40 3.65
CA GLY A 202 -3.36 -7.70 4.87
C GLY A 202 -2.30 -6.61 4.66
N PRO A 203 -1.97 -5.87 5.72
CA PRO A 203 -1.10 -4.68 5.62
C PRO A 203 0.40 -5.01 5.48
N VAL A 204 0.82 -6.23 5.83
CA VAL A 204 2.23 -6.66 5.77
C VAL A 204 2.30 -7.97 5.00
N SER A 205 3.34 -8.12 4.17
CA SER A 205 3.50 -9.29 3.29
C SER A 205 2.30 -9.50 2.36
N THR A 206 1.78 -8.41 1.87
CA THR A 206 0.55 -8.33 1.10
C THR A 206 0.59 -9.20 -0.15
N VAL A 207 -0.36 -10.12 -0.26
CA VAL A 207 -0.61 -10.93 -1.46
C VAL A 207 -2.06 -10.77 -1.90
N TYR A 208 -2.34 -11.07 -3.14
CA TYR A 208 -3.72 -11.07 -3.63
C TYR A 208 -4.50 -12.24 -3.05
N THR A 209 -5.72 -11.99 -2.59
CA THR A 209 -6.69 -13.04 -2.24
C THR A 209 -7.17 -13.76 -3.49
N VAL A 210 -7.86 -14.89 -3.34
CA VAL A 210 -8.49 -15.58 -4.48
C VAL A 210 -9.51 -14.67 -5.16
N GLU A 211 -10.35 -13.98 -4.39
CA GLU A 211 -11.34 -13.03 -4.89
C GLU A 211 -10.66 -11.84 -5.59
N GLY A 212 -9.59 -11.31 -4.99
CA GLY A 212 -8.79 -10.23 -5.58
C GLY A 212 -8.18 -10.58 -6.92
N ASN A 213 -7.61 -11.78 -7.05
CA ASN A 213 -7.03 -12.26 -8.32
C ASN A 213 -8.06 -12.46 -9.43
N LEU A 214 -9.28 -12.89 -9.08
CA LEU A 214 -10.33 -13.22 -10.05
C LEU A 214 -11.16 -12.01 -10.45
N LEU A 215 -11.44 -11.09 -9.54
CA LEU A 215 -12.39 -9.99 -9.74
C LEU A 215 -11.75 -8.61 -9.78
N GLY A 216 -10.66 -8.39 -9.04
CA GLY A 216 -10.02 -7.07 -8.86
C GLY A 216 -10.85 -6.12 -7.99
N HIS A 217 -10.18 -5.17 -7.32
CA HIS A 217 -10.80 -4.22 -6.38
C HIS A 217 -11.92 -3.38 -6.99
N ILE A 218 -11.81 -3.02 -8.28
CA ILE A 218 -12.83 -2.22 -8.99
C ILE A 218 -14.18 -2.95 -8.99
N THR A 219 -14.20 -4.20 -9.47
CA THR A 219 -15.42 -5.01 -9.56
C THR A 219 -15.97 -5.34 -8.18
N ILE A 220 -15.09 -5.67 -7.25
CA ILE A 220 -15.42 -5.92 -5.84
C ILE A 220 -16.14 -4.70 -5.26
N MET A 221 -15.58 -3.50 -5.44
CA MET A 221 -16.13 -2.29 -4.86
C MET A 221 -17.47 -1.87 -5.47
N VAL A 222 -17.63 -2.02 -6.78
CA VAL A 222 -18.93 -1.79 -7.47
C VAL A 222 -20.02 -2.69 -6.88
N ASN A 223 -19.68 -3.96 -6.58
CA ASN A 223 -20.60 -4.89 -5.95
C ASN A 223 -20.92 -4.48 -4.51
N GLU A 224 -19.91 -4.08 -3.73
CA GLU A 224 -20.10 -3.62 -2.35
C GLU A 224 -20.97 -2.34 -2.25
N ILE A 225 -20.83 -1.39 -3.21
CA ILE A 225 -21.75 -0.24 -3.31
C ILE A 225 -23.19 -0.71 -3.54
N GLY A 226 -23.39 -1.73 -4.39
CA GLY A 226 -24.71 -2.30 -4.63
C GLY A 226 -25.33 -2.91 -3.39
N LYS A 227 -24.58 -3.74 -2.67
CA LYS A 227 -25.02 -4.35 -1.41
C LYS A 227 -25.33 -3.29 -0.34
N ALA A 228 -24.48 -2.28 -0.22
CA ALA A 228 -24.71 -1.18 0.73
C ALA A 228 -25.97 -0.39 0.40
N ALA A 229 -26.23 -0.11 -0.87
CA ALA A 229 -27.44 0.58 -1.30
C ALA A 229 -28.70 -0.25 -1.00
N GLU A 230 -28.69 -1.55 -1.26
CA GLU A 230 -29.76 -2.48 -0.94
C GLU A 230 -30.03 -2.53 0.60
N GLU A 231 -28.98 -2.70 1.41
CA GLU A 231 -29.08 -2.76 2.87
C GLU A 231 -29.62 -1.46 3.48
N LEU A 232 -29.27 -0.32 2.88
CA LEU A 232 -29.72 1.00 3.32
C LEU A 232 -31.09 1.41 2.74
N GLY A 233 -31.67 0.59 1.84
CA GLY A 233 -32.91 0.91 1.13
C GLY A 233 -32.76 2.16 0.25
N ILE A 234 -31.61 2.34 -0.39
CA ILE A 234 -31.30 3.48 -1.27
C ILE A 234 -31.34 3.00 -2.71
N GLU A 235 -32.19 3.60 -3.50
CA GLU A 235 -32.34 3.37 -4.94
C GLU A 235 -32.18 4.71 -5.68
N GLY A 236 -31.90 4.65 -6.99
CA GLY A 236 -31.86 5.83 -7.85
C GLY A 236 -30.58 6.02 -8.62
N GLU A 237 -30.48 7.17 -9.28
CA GLU A 237 -29.39 7.53 -10.17
C GLU A 237 -28.07 7.67 -9.41
N GLU A 238 -28.10 8.14 -8.16
CA GLU A 238 -26.91 8.33 -7.32
C GLU A 238 -26.11 7.04 -7.15
N VAL A 239 -26.80 5.90 -6.95
CA VAL A 239 -26.17 4.59 -6.82
C VAL A 239 -25.46 4.19 -8.12
N THR A 240 -26.12 4.42 -9.25
CA THR A 240 -25.58 4.10 -10.58
C THR A 240 -24.37 4.94 -10.90
N VAL A 241 -24.43 6.26 -10.64
CA VAL A 241 -23.34 7.19 -10.91
C VAL A 241 -22.16 6.94 -9.96
N LEU A 242 -22.42 6.63 -8.69
CA LEU A 242 -21.37 6.28 -7.73
C LEU A 242 -20.63 4.98 -8.12
N LYS A 243 -21.39 3.96 -8.59
CA LYS A 243 -20.80 2.76 -9.17
C LYS A 243 -19.96 3.06 -10.40
N HIS A 244 -20.45 3.94 -11.29
CA HIS A 244 -19.73 4.33 -12.50
C HIS A 244 -18.39 5.03 -12.18
N ILE A 245 -18.34 5.93 -11.21
CA ILE A 245 -17.10 6.61 -10.79
C ILE A 245 -16.04 5.59 -10.36
N VAL A 246 -16.42 4.63 -9.50
CA VAL A 246 -15.51 3.58 -9.07
C VAL A 246 -15.12 2.66 -10.24
N LEU A 247 -16.08 2.30 -11.11
CA LEU A 247 -15.84 1.42 -12.25
C LEU A 247 -14.83 1.99 -13.24
N SER A 248 -14.79 3.31 -13.39
CA SER A 248 -14.06 4.00 -14.46
C SER A 248 -12.78 4.73 -13.98
N HIS A 249 -12.43 4.67 -12.69
CA HIS A 249 -11.39 5.54 -12.13
C HIS A 249 -9.98 5.32 -12.72
N HIS A 250 -9.62 4.13 -13.21
CA HIS A 250 -8.37 3.94 -13.94
C HIS A 250 -8.38 4.54 -15.35
N GLY A 251 -9.54 4.98 -15.88
CA GLY A 251 -9.69 5.71 -17.13
C GLY A 251 -9.64 4.88 -18.39
N LYS A 252 -8.90 3.77 -18.43
CA LYS A 252 -8.65 2.94 -19.60
C LYS A 252 -8.89 1.46 -19.33
N ALA A 253 -9.35 0.74 -20.37
CA ALA A 253 -9.59 -0.69 -20.28
C ALA A 253 -8.31 -1.50 -20.00
N GLU A 254 -7.19 -1.14 -20.63
CA GLU A 254 -5.89 -1.75 -20.38
C GLU A 254 -5.35 -1.56 -18.95
N TRP A 255 -5.93 -0.62 -18.19
CA TRP A 255 -5.61 -0.38 -16.78
C TRP A 255 -6.64 -0.97 -15.83
N GLY A 256 -7.63 -1.71 -16.34
CA GLY A 256 -8.63 -2.44 -15.56
C GLY A 256 -10.01 -1.79 -15.44
N SER A 257 -10.24 -0.58 -15.98
CA SER A 257 -11.56 0.05 -16.01
C SER A 257 -12.35 -0.42 -17.24
N PRO A 258 -13.44 -1.18 -17.08
CA PRO A 258 -14.19 -1.72 -18.23
C PRO A 258 -14.97 -0.65 -19.01
N LYS A 259 -15.09 0.55 -18.46
CA LYS A 259 -15.68 1.73 -19.10
C LYS A 259 -14.80 2.95 -18.85
N PRO A 260 -14.64 3.86 -19.82
CA PRO A 260 -14.00 5.14 -19.57
C PRO A 260 -14.90 6.02 -18.70
N PRO A 261 -14.35 7.07 -18.04
CA PRO A 261 -15.12 8.07 -17.33
C PRO A 261 -16.12 8.78 -18.26
N MET A 262 -17.39 8.85 -17.83
CA MET A 262 -18.50 9.44 -18.59
C MET A 262 -19.23 10.56 -17.83
N VAL A 263 -18.76 10.89 -16.62
CA VAL A 263 -19.19 12.07 -15.86
C VAL A 263 -17.95 12.88 -15.46
N LYS A 264 -18.12 14.18 -15.26
CA LYS A 264 -17.00 15.10 -14.96
C LYS A 264 -16.20 14.66 -13.75
N GLU A 265 -16.87 14.24 -12.70
CA GLU A 265 -16.27 13.84 -11.44
C GLU A 265 -15.44 12.57 -11.59
N ALA A 266 -15.85 11.63 -12.46
CA ALA A 266 -15.07 10.43 -12.75
C ALA A 266 -13.79 10.75 -13.52
N GLU A 267 -13.86 11.68 -14.48
CA GLU A 267 -12.69 12.15 -15.24
C GLU A 267 -11.69 12.87 -14.31
N ILE A 268 -12.19 13.74 -13.43
CA ILE A 268 -11.34 14.44 -12.44
C ILE A 268 -10.75 13.45 -11.44
N LEU A 269 -11.51 12.47 -10.95
CA LEU A 269 -10.99 11.43 -10.07
C LEU A 269 -9.83 10.67 -10.72
N HIS A 270 -9.97 10.29 -12.00
CA HIS A 270 -8.89 9.63 -12.74
C HIS A 270 -7.60 10.45 -12.77
N TYR A 271 -7.70 11.78 -13.02
CA TYR A 271 -6.51 12.65 -13.03
C TYR A 271 -5.91 12.84 -11.64
N ILE A 272 -6.72 12.98 -10.60
CA ILE A 272 -6.25 13.14 -9.21
C ILE A 272 -5.51 11.88 -8.77
N ASP A 273 -6.07 10.70 -9.00
CA ASP A 273 -5.47 9.41 -8.67
C ASP A 273 -4.11 9.24 -9.39
N ASN A 274 -4.11 9.46 -10.69
CA ASN A 274 -2.88 9.37 -11.50
C ASN A 274 -1.81 10.38 -11.04
N LEU A 275 -2.22 11.60 -10.66
CA LEU A 275 -1.31 12.63 -10.16
C LEU A 275 -0.68 12.20 -8.84
N ASP A 276 -1.47 11.78 -7.84
CA ASP A 276 -0.98 11.37 -6.52
C ASP A 276 -0.05 10.16 -6.62
N ALA A 277 -0.45 9.14 -7.39
CA ALA A 277 0.37 7.96 -7.63
C ALA A 277 1.72 8.32 -8.28
N LYS A 278 1.72 9.20 -9.29
CA LYS A 278 2.96 9.64 -9.96
C LYS A 278 3.85 10.46 -9.05
N MET A 279 3.29 11.38 -8.26
CA MET A 279 4.07 12.18 -7.32
C MET A 279 4.77 11.29 -6.29
N ASN A 280 4.07 10.32 -5.72
CA ASN A 280 4.68 9.38 -4.78
C ASN A 280 5.83 8.57 -5.42
N MET A 281 5.66 8.08 -6.65
CA MET A 281 6.74 7.36 -7.37
C MET A 281 7.94 8.26 -7.67
N LEU A 282 7.71 9.53 -8.03
CA LEU A 282 8.76 10.51 -8.30
C LEU A 282 9.55 10.85 -7.02
N ASP A 283 8.85 11.11 -5.92
CA ASP A 283 9.47 11.43 -4.64
C ASP A 283 10.38 10.28 -4.18
N ARG A 284 9.91 9.03 -4.24
CA ARG A 284 10.72 7.86 -3.89
C ARG A 284 11.96 7.69 -4.80
N ALA A 285 11.82 7.93 -6.10
CA ALA A 285 12.94 7.84 -7.03
C ALA A 285 13.99 8.92 -6.75
N LEU A 286 13.54 10.15 -6.44
CA LEU A 286 14.41 11.29 -6.18
C LEU A 286 15.01 11.28 -4.77
N GLU A 287 14.37 10.68 -3.76
CA GLU A 287 14.96 10.49 -2.43
C GLU A 287 16.30 9.74 -2.50
N ARG A 288 16.37 8.71 -3.34
CA ARG A 288 17.56 7.87 -3.54
C ARG A 288 18.58 8.47 -4.51
N THR A 289 18.26 9.61 -5.12
CA THR A 289 19.09 10.28 -6.13
C THR A 289 19.85 11.44 -5.50
N LYS A 290 21.15 11.58 -5.82
CA LYS A 290 21.95 12.72 -5.37
C LYS A 290 21.60 13.98 -6.18
N PRO A 291 21.67 15.17 -5.56
CA PRO A 291 21.53 16.42 -6.33
C PRO A 291 22.52 16.47 -7.50
N GLY A 292 22.06 16.92 -8.66
CA GLY A 292 22.86 16.96 -9.89
C GLY A 292 22.89 15.67 -10.70
N GLU A 293 22.22 14.60 -10.26
CA GLU A 293 22.17 13.32 -10.94
C GLU A 293 20.76 12.97 -11.44
N PHE A 294 20.68 12.01 -12.36
CA PHE A 294 19.43 11.39 -12.77
C PHE A 294 19.12 10.17 -11.91
N SER A 295 17.84 9.94 -11.63
CA SER A 295 17.36 8.73 -10.95
C SER A 295 17.60 7.48 -11.80
N GLU A 296 17.48 6.31 -11.19
CA GLU A 296 17.22 5.08 -11.94
C GLU A 296 15.95 5.21 -12.77
N ARG A 297 15.80 4.36 -13.78
CA ARG A 297 14.60 4.33 -14.62
C ARG A 297 13.40 3.84 -13.82
N VAL A 298 12.32 4.61 -13.84
CA VAL A 298 11.06 4.26 -13.21
C VAL A 298 10.16 3.61 -14.26
N PHE A 299 10.01 2.29 -14.16
CA PHE A 299 9.26 1.50 -15.14
C PHE A 299 7.81 1.98 -15.29
N ALA A 300 7.13 2.24 -14.16
CA ALA A 300 5.75 2.70 -14.13
C ALA A 300 5.55 4.14 -14.69
N LEU A 301 6.64 4.88 -14.94
CA LEU A 301 6.65 6.20 -15.55
C LEU A 301 7.31 6.14 -16.95
N ASP A 302 6.85 5.24 -17.80
CA ASP A 302 7.33 5.03 -19.17
C ASP A 302 8.85 4.75 -19.25
N ASN A 303 9.39 4.09 -18.22
CA ASN A 303 10.80 3.76 -18.09
C ASN A 303 11.74 4.99 -18.20
N ARG A 304 11.27 6.14 -17.70
CA ARG A 304 12.03 7.42 -17.69
C ARG A 304 12.89 7.55 -16.45
N SER A 305 13.99 8.31 -16.57
CA SER A 305 14.81 8.82 -15.46
C SER A 305 14.49 10.29 -15.20
N PHE A 306 14.59 10.72 -13.95
CA PHE A 306 14.26 12.08 -13.53
C PHE A 306 15.47 12.75 -12.89
N TYR A 307 15.74 13.97 -13.30
CA TYR A 307 16.87 14.76 -12.81
C TYR A 307 16.53 15.41 -11.46
N LYS A 308 17.44 15.28 -10.47
CA LYS A 308 17.34 15.99 -9.19
C LYS A 308 18.17 17.27 -9.25
N PRO A 309 17.56 18.46 -9.31
CA PRO A 309 18.31 19.72 -9.36
C PRO A 309 19.09 19.99 -8.08
N HIS A 310 20.22 20.70 -8.21
CA HIS A 310 20.99 21.15 -7.03
C HIS A 310 20.26 22.18 -6.17
N PHE A 311 19.30 22.91 -6.75
CA PHE A 311 18.52 23.97 -6.09
C PHE A 311 17.14 23.48 -5.59
N SER A 312 16.85 22.19 -5.69
CA SER A 312 15.63 21.60 -5.11
C SER A 312 15.78 21.58 -3.58
N SER A 313 14.80 22.18 -2.91
CA SER A 313 14.66 22.21 -1.44
C SER A 313 14.38 20.84 -0.85
#